data_69ad2aa8991c2bb371f6ce20b8263ea4
#
_entry.id   69ad2aa8991c2bb371f6ce20b8263ea4
#
_cell.length_a   1.000
_cell.length_b   1.000
_cell.length_c   1.000
_cell.angle_alpha   90.00
_cell.angle_beta   90.00
_cell.angle_gamma   90.00
#
_symmetry.space_group_name_H-M   'P 1'
#
loop_
_entity.id
_entity.type
_entity.pdbx_description
1 polymer ?
#
loop_
_entity_poly.entity_id
_entity_poly.type
_entity_poly.pdbx_seq_one_letter_code
_entity_poly.pdbx_strand_id
1 'polypeptide(L)'
;VDMQKYDYIKLPANDIFGLLMRKDCPLAQLEKIHPEDIGDYPVFVAHQQLEGNVLSGWLGRDVQSLNMIATFNLITNPALMIEKGLGMAFTFDNLVRIPEESNLCFRPLEPKVEAELYLVWKKFQMFTKPAELFLETVQKNI
;
A
#
# COMPACT_ATOMS: atom_id res chain seq x y z
N VAL A 1 14.29 -1.04 -8.04
CA VAL A 1 15.57 -1.28 -7.36
C VAL A 1 16.70 -1.19 -8.36
N ASP A 2 17.72 -0.40 -8.03
CA ASP A 2 18.92 -0.27 -8.85
C ASP A 2 19.84 -1.50 -8.65
N MET A 3 19.81 -2.40 -9.61
CA MET A 3 20.55 -3.67 -9.56
C MET A 3 22.06 -3.50 -9.59
N GLN A 4 22.55 -2.32 -9.94
CA GLN A 4 24.00 -2.05 -9.95
C GLN A 4 24.52 -1.68 -8.56
N LYS A 5 23.66 -1.11 -7.71
CA LYS A 5 24.02 -0.61 -6.38
C LYS A 5 23.57 -1.51 -5.25
N TYR A 6 22.56 -2.36 -5.48
CA TYR A 6 21.93 -3.14 -4.42
C TYR A 6 21.85 -4.62 -4.78
N ASP A 7 22.06 -5.45 -3.78
CA ASP A 7 21.68 -6.84 -3.81
C ASP A 7 20.28 -6.97 -3.19
N TYR A 8 19.57 -8.03 -3.53
CA TYR A 8 18.20 -8.22 -3.05
C TYR A 8 17.82 -9.69 -2.94
N ILE A 9 16.78 -9.91 -2.17
CA ILE A 9 16.11 -11.20 -2.04
C ILE A 9 14.61 -10.95 -2.10
N LYS A 10 13.90 -11.73 -2.92
CA LYS A 10 12.44 -11.67 -2.96
C LYS A 10 11.88 -12.41 -1.75
N LEU A 11 10.99 -11.76 -1.00
CA LEU A 11 10.31 -12.37 0.13
C LEU A 11 9.09 -13.17 -0.35
N PRO A 12 8.71 -14.26 0.36
CA PRO A 12 7.60 -15.13 -0.05
C PRO A 12 6.24 -14.56 0.36
N ALA A 13 6.07 -13.26 0.23
CA ALA A 13 4.83 -12.56 0.57
C ALA A 13 4.59 -11.43 -0.40
N ASN A 14 3.31 -11.16 -0.68
CA ASN A 14 2.89 -10.03 -1.50
C ASN A 14 1.91 -9.19 -0.71
N ASP A 15 1.95 -7.88 -0.91
CA ASP A 15 0.94 -6.96 -0.39
C ASP A 15 -0.12 -6.72 -1.45
N ILE A 16 -1.37 -6.64 -1.00
CA ILE A 16 -2.52 -6.38 -1.87
C ILE A 16 -2.93 -4.92 -1.73
N PHE A 17 -3.06 -4.24 -2.88
CA PHE A 17 -3.45 -2.84 -2.93
C PHE A 17 -4.96 -2.71 -2.86
N GLY A 18 -5.44 -1.73 -2.09
CA GLY A 18 -6.87 -1.54 -1.89
C GLY A 18 -7.19 -0.19 -1.28
N LEU A 19 -8.43 -0.08 -0.77
CA LEU A 19 -8.93 1.13 -0.13
C LEU A 19 -9.17 0.90 1.35
N LEU A 20 -8.63 1.80 2.16
CA LEU A 20 -8.95 1.94 3.58
C LEU A 20 -10.06 2.97 3.71
N MET A 21 -11.14 2.62 4.40
CA MET A 21 -12.32 3.46 4.55
C MET A 21 -13.05 3.16 5.85
N ARG A 22 -14.03 4.00 6.20
CA ARG A 22 -14.93 3.70 7.31
C ARG A 22 -15.91 2.60 6.91
N LYS A 23 -16.30 1.78 7.88
CA LYS A 23 -17.28 0.70 7.67
C LYS A 23 -18.66 1.22 7.22
N ASP A 24 -19.01 2.46 7.55
CA ASP A 24 -20.26 3.09 7.15
C ASP A 24 -20.21 3.76 5.76
N CYS A 25 -19.05 3.72 5.09
CA CYS A 25 -18.93 4.19 3.71
C CYS A 25 -19.73 3.26 2.77
N PRO A 26 -20.47 3.81 1.77
CA PRO A 26 -21.19 2.98 0.81
C PRO A 26 -20.33 1.93 0.12
N LEU A 27 -19.07 2.25 -0.20
CA LEU A 27 -18.16 1.31 -0.84
C LEU A 27 -17.76 0.14 0.07
N ALA A 28 -17.93 0.27 1.37
CA ALA A 28 -17.65 -0.82 2.31
C ALA A 28 -18.60 -2.00 2.16
N GLN A 29 -19.74 -1.81 1.48
CA GLN A 29 -20.69 -2.89 1.15
C GLN A 29 -20.17 -3.80 0.05
N LEU A 30 -19.17 -3.35 -0.72
CA LEU A 30 -18.58 -4.12 -1.80
C LEU A 30 -17.46 -5.01 -1.25
N GLU A 31 -17.32 -6.20 -1.83
CA GLU A 31 -16.20 -7.08 -1.47
C GLU A 31 -14.89 -6.61 -2.11
N LYS A 32 -14.97 -6.02 -3.30
CA LYS A 32 -13.85 -5.53 -4.09
C LYS A 32 -14.22 -4.20 -4.72
N ILE A 33 -13.23 -3.36 -4.96
CA ILE A 33 -13.42 -2.02 -5.50
C ILE A 33 -12.96 -1.99 -6.96
N HIS A 34 -13.87 -1.62 -7.86
CA HIS A 34 -13.57 -1.40 -9.28
C HIS A 34 -13.23 0.07 -9.53
N PRO A 35 -12.51 0.39 -10.63
CA PRO A 35 -12.17 1.79 -10.93
C PRO A 35 -13.38 2.73 -11.00
N GLU A 36 -14.48 2.28 -11.54
CA GLU A 36 -15.70 3.06 -11.66
C GLU A 36 -16.40 3.34 -10.32
N ASP A 37 -16.07 2.59 -9.27
CA ASP A 37 -16.68 2.78 -7.95
C ASP A 37 -16.14 4.02 -7.22
N ILE A 38 -14.95 4.50 -7.60
CA ILE A 38 -14.27 5.59 -6.90
C ILE A 38 -15.05 6.92 -7.04
N GLY A 39 -15.55 7.22 -8.25
CA GLY A 39 -16.30 8.45 -8.49
C GLY A 39 -15.57 9.69 -7.99
N ASP A 40 -16.31 10.55 -7.27
CA ASP A 40 -15.79 11.80 -6.70
C ASP A 40 -15.50 11.69 -5.20
N TYR A 41 -15.44 10.49 -4.65
CA TYR A 41 -15.09 10.33 -3.23
C TYR A 41 -13.73 10.97 -2.92
N PRO A 42 -13.63 11.71 -1.80
CA PRO A 42 -12.35 12.29 -1.41
C PRO A 42 -11.36 11.19 -1.07
N VAL A 43 -10.16 11.26 -1.65
CA VAL A 43 -9.15 10.23 -1.46
C VAL A 43 -7.81 10.81 -1.02
N PHE A 44 -7.09 10.03 -0.22
CA PHE A 44 -5.68 10.23 0.10
C PHE A 44 -4.87 9.27 -0.76
N VAL A 45 -3.80 9.75 -1.34
CA VAL A 45 -2.91 8.96 -2.21
C VAL A 45 -1.48 9.04 -1.69
N ALA A 46 -0.80 7.91 -1.59
CA ALA A 46 0.61 7.91 -1.22
C ALA A 46 1.42 8.68 -2.25
N HIS A 47 2.38 9.48 -1.79
CA HIS A 47 3.22 10.28 -2.66
C HIS A 47 3.92 9.42 -3.73
N GLN A 48 4.35 8.22 -3.37
CA GLN A 48 4.97 7.26 -4.28
C GLN A 48 4.05 6.85 -5.44
N GLN A 49 2.74 6.81 -5.22
CA GLN A 49 1.77 6.42 -6.25
C GLN A 49 1.55 7.51 -7.29
N LEU A 50 1.89 8.75 -6.98
CA LEU A 50 1.82 9.85 -7.95
C LEU A 50 2.92 9.75 -9.01
N GLU A 51 4.08 9.20 -8.63
CA GLU A 51 5.23 9.07 -9.51
C GLU A 51 5.22 7.76 -10.31
N GLY A 52 4.48 6.76 -9.82
CA GLY A 52 4.37 5.45 -10.46
C GLY A 52 3.17 5.34 -11.40
N ASN A 53 3.11 4.24 -12.11
CA ASN A 53 2.04 3.95 -13.08
C ASN A 53 1.01 2.93 -12.57
N VAL A 54 1.19 2.41 -11.36
CA VAL A 54 0.36 1.32 -10.85
C VAL A 54 -1.08 1.77 -10.66
N LEU A 55 -1.28 2.88 -9.95
CA LEU A 55 -2.63 3.38 -9.68
C LEU A 55 -3.31 3.91 -10.93
N SER A 56 -2.61 4.69 -11.75
CA SER A 56 -3.16 5.20 -13.01
C SER A 56 -3.48 4.07 -13.98
N GLY A 57 -2.65 3.03 -14.01
CA GLY A 57 -2.91 1.84 -14.82
C GLY A 57 -4.18 1.12 -14.40
N TRP A 58 -4.39 0.96 -13.10
CA TRP A 58 -5.63 0.36 -12.57
C TRP A 58 -6.85 1.22 -12.86
N LEU A 59 -6.74 2.54 -12.65
CA LEU A 59 -7.84 3.49 -12.89
C LEU A 59 -8.22 3.57 -14.37
N GLY A 60 -7.27 3.35 -15.28
CA GLY A 60 -7.46 3.62 -16.71
C GLY A 60 -7.52 5.11 -17.04
N ARG A 61 -7.05 5.97 -16.13
CA ARG A 61 -7.02 7.43 -16.29
C ARG A 61 -5.95 8.02 -15.35
N ASP A 62 -5.67 9.32 -15.53
CA ASP A 62 -4.69 10.02 -14.70
C ASP A 62 -5.15 10.05 -13.23
N VAL A 63 -4.21 9.77 -12.31
CA VAL A 63 -4.45 9.88 -10.86
C VAL A 63 -4.92 11.29 -10.48
N GLN A 64 -4.45 12.31 -11.20
CA GLN A 64 -4.86 13.70 -10.96
C GLN A 64 -6.35 13.95 -11.24
N SER A 65 -7.03 13.04 -11.94
CA SER A 65 -8.47 13.13 -12.17
C SER A 65 -9.30 12.77 -10.94
N LEU A 66 -8.68 12.16 -9.92
CA LEU A 66 -9.34 11.86 -8.66
C LEU A 66 -9.58 13.11 -7.82
N ASN A 67 -10.58 13.07 -6.94
CA ASN A 67 -10.76 14.09 -5.91
C ASN A 67 -9.75 13.88 -4.78
N MET A 68 -8.50 14.19 -5.06
CA MET A 68 -7.39 13.97 -4.15
C MET A 68 -7.30 15.12 -3.15
N ILE A 69 -7.57 14.82 -1.87
CA ILE A 69 -7.57 15.85 -0.83
C ILE A 69 -6.20 16.04 -0.18
N ALA A 70 -5.37 15.01 -0.21
CA ALA A 70 -4.00 15.10 0.30
C ALA A 70 -3.17 13.91 -0.16
N THR A 71 -1.85 14.06 -0.07
CA THR A 71 -0.89 12.98 -0.24
C THR A 71 -0.27 12.62 1.11
N PHE A 72 0.30 11.43 1.20
CA PHE A 72 0.94 10.98 2.43
C PHE A 72 2.15 10.10 2.13
N ASN A 73 3.04 9.97 3.10
CA ASN A 73 4.15 9.03 3.07
C ASN A 73 3.85 7.79 3.90
N LEU A 74 3.26 7.99 5.08
CA LEU A 74 2.89 6.90 5.99
C LEU A 74 1.39 6.93 6.23
N ILE A 75 0.76 5.77 6.14
CA ILE A 75 -0.70 5.64 6.21
C ILE A 75 -1.28 5.93 7.62
N THR A 76 -0.48 5.92 8.66
CA THR A 76 -0.96 6.11 10.04
C THR A 76 -1.71 7.42 10.24
N ASN A 77 -1.22 8.53 9.70
CA ASN A 77 -1.89 9.83 9.85
C ASN A 77 -3.18 9.91 9.03
N PRO A 78 -3.21 9.54 7.74
CA PRO A 78 -4.47 9.46 7.00
C PRO A 78 -5.49 8.54 7.64
N ALA A 79 -5.07 7.41 8.23
CA ALA A 79 -5.98 6.50 8.91
C ALA A 79 -6.76 7.18 10.02
N LEU A 80 -6.11 8.05 10.80
CA LEU A 80 -6.79 8.83 11.84
C LEU A 80 -7.81 9.80 11.25
N MET A 81 -7.50 10.42 10.12
CA MET A 81 -8.42 11.32 9.42
C MET A 81 -9.61 10.57 8.86
N ILE A 82 -9.40 9.38 8.32
CA ILE A 82 -10.45 8.53 7.79
C ILE A 82 -11.40 8.09 8.89
N GLU A 83 -10.90 7.77 10.08
CA GLU A 83 -11.75 7.49 11.25
C GLU A 83 -12.71 8.64 11.56
N LYS A 84 -12.31 9.86 11.27
CA LYS A 84 -13.13 11.07 11.46
C LYS A 84 -14.03 11.38 10.26
N GLY A 85 -14.06 10.54 9.25
CA GLY A 85 -14.94 10.68 8.10
C GLY A 85 -14.42 11.57 6.98
N LEU A 86 -13.10 11.79 6.90
CA LEU A 86 -12.49 12.72 5.93
C LEU A 86 -12.13 12.08 4.58
N GLY A 87 -12.64 10.91 4.26
CA GLY A 87 -12.39 10.29 2.97
C GLY A 87 -11.89 8.87 3.08
N MET A 88 -11.17 8.43 2.08
CA MET A 88 -10.60 7.08 2.03
C MET A 88 -9.19 7.13 1.47
N ALA A 89 -8.40 6.10 1.67
CA ALA A 89 -7.00 6.07 1.22
C ALA A 89 -6.69 4.81 0.43
N PHE A 90 -5.92 4.98 -0.64
CA PHE A 90 -5.30 3.86 -1.33
C PHE A 90 -4.08 3.41 -0.54
N THR A 91 -4.03 2.15 -0.17
CA THR A 91 -2.93 1.59 0.61
C THR A 91 -2.84 0.08 0.44
N PHE A 92 -1.82 -0.54 1.00
CA PHE A 92 -1.66 -2.00 1.01
C PHE A 92 -2.27 -2.59 2.28
N ASP A 93 -2.75 -3.84 2.18
CA ASP A 93 -3.52 -4.51 3.23
C ASP A 93 -2.76 -4.70 4.55
N ASN A 94 -1.44 -4.82 4.51
CA ASN A 94 -0.63 -5.10 5.70
C ASN A 94 0.04 -3.86 6.30
N LEU A 95 -0.23 -2.66 5.76
CA LEU A 95 0.39 -1.43 6.27
C LEU A 95 -0.37 -0.81 7.44
N VAL A 96 -1.65 -1.12 7.60
CA VAL A 96 -2.47 -0.62 8.70
C VAL A 96 -3.09 -1.80 9.42
N ARG A 97 -2.89 -1.83 10.72
CA ARG A 97 -3.57 -2.80 11.58
C ARG A 97 -4.97 -2.28 11.89
N ILE A 98 -5.98 -3.07 11.50
CA ILE A 98 -7.38 -2.72 11.71
C ILE A 98 -7.98 -3.68 12.74
N PRO A 99 -8.18 -3.26 14.02
CA PRO A 99 -8.88 -4.08 14.99
C PRO A 99 -10.35 -4.29 14.58
N GLU A 100 -10.94 -5.41 14.97
CA GLU A 100 -12.34 -5.71 14.64
C GLU A 100 -13.31 -4.63 15.16
N GLU A 101 -13.03 -4.07 16.32
CA GLU A 101 -13.84 -3.02 16.92
C GLU A 101 -13.64 -1.64 16.29
N SER A 102 -12.69 -1.50 15.37
CA SER A 102 -12.44 -0.25 14.66
C SER A 102 -13.58 0.12 13.72
N ASN A 103 -13.75 1.42 13.48
CA ASN A 103 -14.68 1.93 12.47
C ASN A 103 -14.15 1.78 11.04
N LEU A 104 -12.93 1.28 10.88
CA LEU A 104 -12.25 1.17 9.60
C LEU A 104 -12.43 -0.23 8.99
N CYS A 105 -12.36 -0.28 7.68
CA CYS A 105 -12.24 -1.53 6.93
C CYS A 105 -11.38 -1.34 5.69
N PHE A 106 -10.91 -2.45 5.15
CA PHE A 106 -10.09 -2.49 3.93
C PHE A 106 -10.82 -3.30 2.88
N ARG A 107 -10.81 -2.81 1.62
CA ARG A 107 -11.35 -3.55 0.48
C ARG A 107 -10.32 -3.58 -0.65
N PRO A 108 -9.99 -4.78 -1.16
CA PRO A 108 -9.02 -4.89 -2.25
C PRO A 108 -9.55 -4.33 -3.55
N LEU A 109 -8.64 -3.91 -4.42
CA LEU A 109 -8.98 -3.45 -5.77
C LEU A 109 -9.26 -4.64 -6.69
N GLU A 110 -10.15 -4.42 -7.67
CA GLU A 110 -10.42 -5.35 -8.77
C GLU A 110 -10.32 -4.60 -10.10
N PRO A 111 -9.55 -5.01 -11.08
CA PRO A 111 -8.62 -6.15 -11.07
C PRO A 111 -7.56 -6.07 -9.98
N LYS A 112 -7.13 -7.23 -9.49
CA LYS A 112 -6.21 -7.32 -8.37
C LYS A 112 -4.87 -6.65 -8.66
N VAL A 113 -4.39 -5.83 -7.71
CA VAL A 113 -3.08 -5.18 -7.76
C VAL A 113 -2.26 -5.66 -6.58
N GLU A 114 -1.13 -6.31 -6.88
CA GLU A 114 -0.23 -6.84 -5.86
C GLU A 114 1.14 -6.18 -5.98
N ALA A 115 1.82 -6.04 -4.86
CA ALA A 115 3.22 -5.63 -4.81
C ALA A 115 4.06 -6.77 -4.26
N GLU A 116 5.17 -7.06 -4.93
CA GLU A 116 6.16 -7.99 -4.44
C GLU A 116 7.05 -7.31 -3.41
N LEU A 117 7.44 -8.04 -2.39
CA LEU A 117 8.30 -7.53 -1.33
C LEU A 117 9.72 -8.05 -1.50
N TYR A 118 10.68 -7.14 -1.37
CA TYR A 118 12.09 -7.46 -1.48
C TYR A 118 12.85 -6.94 -0.27
N LEU A 119 13.76 -7.74 0.22
CA LEU A 119 14.79 -7.29 1.16
C LEU A 119 16.00 -6.86 0.33
N VAL A 120 16.42 -5.62 0.47
CA VAL A 120 17.52 -5.07 -0.32
C VAL A 120 18.60 -4.53 0.59
N TRP A 121 19.85 -4.63 0.14
CA TRP A 121 20.99 -4.05 0.84
C TRP A 121 22.02 -3.56 -0.16
N LYS A 122 22.84 -2.62 0.28
CA LYS A 122 23.86 -2.02 -0.57
C LYS A 122 24.94 -3.03 -0.89
N LYS A 123 25.34 -3.14 -2.16
CA LYS A 123 26.43 -4.02 -2.58
C LYS A 123 27.73 -3.63 -1.85
N PHE A 124 28.51 -4.65 -1.51
CA PHE A 124 29.81 -4.50 -0.84
C PHE A 124 29.73 -3.83 0.52
N GLN A 125 28.56 -3.78 1.12
CA GLN A 125 28.38 -3.27 2.47
C GLN A 125 28.94 -4.27 3.48
N MET A 126 29.69 -3.76 4.46
CA MET A 126 30.12 -4.56 5.59
C MET A 126 29.01 -4.60 6.63
N PHE A 127 28.53 -5.80 6.92
CA PHE A 127 27.46 -5.99 7.91
C PHE A 127 28.02 -6.17 9.31
N THR A 128 27.26 -5.69 10.30
CA THR A 128 27.48 -6.10 11.69
C THR A 128 27.10 -7.58 11.85
N LYS A 129 27.57 -8.22 12.91
CA LYS A 129 27.21 -9.63 13.20
C LYS A 129 25.70 -9.86 13.25
N PRO A 130 24.90 -9.05 13.97
CA PRO A 130 23.45 -9.22 13.97
C PRO A 130 22.80 -9.07 12.59
N ALA A 131 23.27 -8.14 11.76
CA ALA A 131 22.73 -7.95 10.42
C ALA A 131 23.04 -9.14 9.51
N GLU A 132 24.27 -9.67 9.60
CA GLU A 132 24.71 -10.84 8.86
C GLU A 132 23.87 -12.08 9.24
N LEU A 133 23.68 -12.29 10.53
CA LEU A 133 22.88 -13.39 11.05
C LEU A 133 21.40 -13.28 10.61
N PHE A 134 20.84 -12.08 10.63
CA PHE A 134 19.49 -11.81 10.16
C PHE A 134 19.34 -12.21 8.68
N LEU A 135 20.27 -11.76 7.83
CA LEU A 135 20.23 -12.07 6.40
C LEU A 135 20.33 -13.57 6.15
N GLU A 136 21.26 -14.27 6.82
CA GLU A 136 21.40 -15.72 6.72
C GLU A 136 20.12 -16.44 7.13
N THR A 137 19.48 -15.99 8.22
CA THR A 137 18.25 -16.59 8.72
C THR A 137 17.12 -16.40 7.70
N VAL A 138 16.99 -15.23 7.12
CA VAL A 138 15.97 -14.96 6.08
C VAL A 138 16.22 -15.85 4.87
N GLN A 139 17.46 -15.98 4.40
CA GLN A 139 17.81 -16.79 3.24
C GLN A 139 17.47 -18.29 3.45
N LYS A 140 17.64 -18.79 4.67
CA LYS A 140 17.35 -20.19 4.99
C LYS A 140 15.85 -20.48 5.05
N ASN A 141 15.03 -19.49 5.31
CA ASN A 141 13.58 -19.64 5.54
C ASN A 141 12.72 -19.22 4.35
N ILE A 142 13.34 -18.92 3.22
CA ILE A 142 12.61 -18.57 1.98
C ILE A 142 12.40 -19.80 1.10
#